data_3a635369007ff1e50c7f14beda08c72f
#
_entry.id   3a635369007ff1e50c7f14beda08c72f
#
_cell.length_a   1.000
_cell.length_b   1.000
_cell.length_c   1.000
_cell.angle_alpha   90.00
_cell.angle_beta   90.00
_cell.angle_gamma   90.00
#
_symmetry.space_group_name_H-M   'P 1'
#
loop_
_entity.id
_entity.type
_entity.pdbx_description
1 polymer ?
#
loop_
_entity_poly.entity_id
_entity_poly.type
_entity_poly.pdbx_seq_one_letter_code
_entity_poly.pdbx_strand_id
1 'polypeptide(L)'
;MYGFYKAKFPMMASNKINQIDLLKYSVGGKYEVHTDHFTTNVRSLSVIINLNEGYEGGDLIFTDQKKIEVKRIKLGKGSIVFFPSNFMYPHSIEPITKGVRYSIVSWLQ
;
A
#
# COMPACT_ATOMS: atom_id res chain seq x y z
N MET A 1 -11.33 10.63 -0.77
CA MET A 1 -10.85 9.45 -1.53
C MET A 1 -11.86 8.32 -1.56
N TYR A 2 -12.34 7.90 -0.41
CA TYR A 2 -13.30 6.79 -0.36
C TYR A 2 -14.58 7.07 -1.15
N GLY A 3 -15.18 8.25 -0.97
CA GLY A 3 -16.40 8.63 -1.69
C GLY A 3 -16.17 8.70 -3.20
N PHE A 4 -15.02 9.22 -3.63
CA PHE A 4 -14.68 9.25 -5.05
C PHE A 4 -14.55 7.84 -5.63
N TYR A 5 -13.88 6.95 -4.92
CA TYR A 5 -13.71 5.58 -5.37
C TYR A 5 -15.06 4.87 -5.53
N LYS A 6 -15.91 4.99 -4.53
CA LYS A 6 -17.23 4.37 -4.55
C LYS A 6 -18.12 4.91 -5.68
N ALA A 7 -18.06 6.21 -5.92
CA ALA A 7 -18.81 6.82 -7.02
C ALA A 7 -18.34 6.34 -8.39
N LYS A 8 -17.02 6.16 -8.54
CA LYS A 8 -16.42 5.69 -9.80
C LYS A 8 -16.62 4.21 -10.03
N PHE A 9 -16.69 3.41 -8.98
CA PHE A 9 -16.84 1.97 -9.04
C PHE A 9 -18.07 1.52 -8.24
N PRO A 10 -19.28 1.80 -8.76
CA PRO A 10 -20.51 1.55 -8.00
C PRO A 10 -20.76 0.09 -7.70
N MET A 11 -20.06 -0.83 -8.39
CA MET A 11 -20.19 -2.26 -8.14
C MET A 11 -19.35 -2.72 -6.93
N MET A 12 -18.51 -1.86 -6.37
CA MET A 12 -17.74 -2.19 -5.20
C MET A 12 -18.65 -2.38 -3.98
N ALA A 13 -18.48 -3.51 -3.33
CA ALA A 13 -19.20 -3.80 -2.09
C ALA A 13 -18.62 -3.06 -0.89
N SER A 14 -17.41 -2.54 -1.02
CA SER A 14 -16.70 -1.89 0.07
C SER A 14 -17.36 -0.56 0.41
N ASN A 15 -17.77 -0.38 1.65
CA ASN A 15 -18.43 0.82 2.12
C ASN A 15 -17.93 1.28 3.50
N LYS A 16 -16.81 0.72 3.95
CA LYS A 16 -16.31 0.95 5.30
C LYS A 16 -14.79 0.98 5.32
N ILE A 17 -14.22 1.97 6.00
CA ILE A 17 -12.79 2.00 6.28
C ILE A 17 -12.53 1.04 7.42
N ASN A 18 -11.63 0.06 7.17
CA ASN A 18 -11.28 -0.94 8.18
C ASN A 18 -10.27 -0.37 9.18
N GLN A 19 -9.24 0.33 8.69
CA GLN A 19 -8.13 0.78 9.50
C GLN A 19 -7.36 1.88 8.78
N ILE A 20 -6.76 2.81 9.54
CA ILE A 20 -5.87 3.85 9.00
C ILE A 20 -4.61 3.84 9.85
N ASP A 21 -3.45 3.65 9.22
CA ASP A 21 -2.16 3.65 9.90
C ASP A 21 -1.26 4.74 9.33
N LEU A 22 -0.59 5.48 10.23
CA LEU A 22 0.49 6.39 9.86
C LEU A 22 1.80 5.65 10.09
N LEU A 23 2.60 5.51 9.05
CA LEU A 23 3.84 4.75 9.07
C LEU A 23 5.05 5.65 8.87
N LYS A 24 6.10 5.38 9.65
CA LYS A 24 7.40 6.02 9.52
C LYS A 24 8.44 4.94 9.20
N TYR A 25 9.15 5.11 8.09
CA TYR A 25 10.24 4.22 7.70
C TYR A 25 11.55 4.97 7.83
N SER A 26 12.38 4.60 8.80
CA SER A 26 13.76 5.08 8.95
C SER A 26 14.70 4.22 8.13
N VAL A 27 15.98 4.57 8.06
CA VAL A 27 16.98 3.76 7.34
C VAL A 27 16.93 2.31 7.85
N GLY A 28 16.84 1.37 6.90
CA GLY A 28 16.64 -0.05 7.18
C GLY A 28 15.19 -0.45 7.33
N GLY A 29 14.27 0.50 7.49
CA GLY A 29 12.85 0.23 7.58
C GLY A 29 12.32 -0.32 6.26
N LYS A 30 11.53 -1.37 6.36
CA LYS A 30 10.99 -2.08 5.19
C LYS A 30 9.70 -2.78 5.57
N TYR A 31 9.02 -3.30 4.58
CA TYR A 31 7.87 -4.16 4.77
C TYR A 31 8.05 -5.40 3.88
N GLU A 32 8.09 -6.58 4.48
CA GLU A 32 8.29 -7.84 3.77
C GLU A 32 7.12 -8.13 2.82
N VAL A 33 7.36 -8.99 1.83
CA VAL A 33 6.33 -9.40 0.89
C VAL A 33 5.14 -10.01 1.64
N HIS A 34 3.94 -9.49 1.37
CA HIS A 34 2.72 -9.92 2.03
C HIS A 34 1.50 -9.61 1.17
N THR A 35 0.35 -10.12 1.59
CA THR A 35 -0.95 -9.69 1.09
C THR A 35 -1.72 -9.06 2.25
N ASP A 36 -2.66 -8.18 1.93
CA ASP A 36 -3.36 -7.40 2.97
C ASP A 36 -4.65 -8.05 3.46
N HIS A 37 -5.09 -9.12 2.82
CA HIS A 37 -6.31 -9.81 3.20
C HIS A 37 -6.04 -10.86 4.28
N PHE A 38 -6.85 -10.84 5.35
CA PHE A 38 -6.79 -11.82 6.43
C PHE A 38 -8.18 -12.44 6.64
N THR A 39 -8.20 -13.68 7.13
CA THR A 39 -9.47 -14.36 7.45
C THR A 39 -10.24 -13.65 8.57
N THR A 40 -9.54 -13.01 9.49
CA THR A 40 -10.14 -12.29 10.62
C THR A 40 -10.41 -10.81 10.30
N ASN A 41 -9.73 -10.25 9.30
CA ASN A 41 -9.90 -8.87 8.86
C ASN A 41 -10.14 -8.87 7.36
N VAL A 42 -11.39 -8.77 6.96
CA VAL A 42 -11.73 -8.72 5.54
C VAL A 42 -11.38 -7.35 4.99
N ARG A 43 -10.45 -7.32 4.04
CA ARG A 43 -10.00 -6.11 3.36
C ARG A 43 -10.19 -6.29 1.88
N SER A 44 -10.91 -5.37 1.24
CA SER A 44 -11.18 -5.42 -0.20
C SER A 44 -10.23 -4.56 -0.99
N LEU A 45 -9.83 -3.42 -0.43
CA LEU A 45 -9.00 -2.43 -1.10
C LEU A 45 -7.93 -1.93 -0.16
N SER A 46 -6.70 -1.90 -0.65
CA SER A 46 -5.56 -1.29 0.05
C SER A 46 -5.25 0.06 -0.56
N VAL A 47 -4.99 1.05 0.28
CA VAL A 47 -4.69 2.43 -0.14
C VAL A 47 -3.40 2.86 0.53
N ILE A 48 -2.46 3.40 -0.25
CA ILE A 48 -1.20 3.95 0.25
C ILE A 48 -1.09 5.39 -0.21
N ILE A 49 -0.88 6.30 0.73
CA ILE A 49 -0.63 7.71 0.45
C ILE A 49 0.78 8.04 0.91
N ASN A 50 1.63 8.44 -0.02
CA ASN A 50 3.01 8.82 0.31
C ASN A 50 3.05 10.29 0.67
N LEU A 51 3.63 10.62 1.83
CA LEU A 51 3.54 11.96 2.41
C LEU A 51 4.74 12.85 2.14
N ASN A 52 5.91 12.28 1.78
CA ASN A 52 7.12 13.08 1.63
C ASN A 52 8.05 12.55 0.54
N GLU A 53 9.08 13.32 0.27
CA GLU A 53 10.18 13.02 -0.63
C GLU A 53 11.50 13.22 0.11
N GLY A 54 12.63 13.11 -0.60
CA GLY A 54 13.95 13.36 -0.03
C GLY A 54 14.56 12.15 0.67
N TYR A 55 14.02 10.97 0.42
CA TYR A 55 14.58 9.71 0.88
C TYR A 55 14.99 8.86 -0.31
N GLU A 56 15.80 7.83 -0.06
CA GLU A 56 16.21 6.86 -1.06
C GLU A 56 15.78 5.47 -0.62
N GLY A 57 15.44 4.61 -1.60
CA GLY A 57 14.82 3.33 -1.34
C GLY A 57 13.31 3.48 -1.13
N GLY A 58 12.70 2.50 -0.51
CA GLY A 58 11.30 2.56 -0.12
C GLY A 58 10.30 2.42 -1.28
N ASP A 59 10.71 1.87 -2.41
CA ASP A 59 9.80 1.63 -3.51
C ASP A 59 8.75 0.58 -3.13
N LEU A 60 7.54 0.74 -3.65
CA LEU A 60 6.49 -0.26 -3.57
C LEU A 60 6.71 -1.29 -4.67
N ILE A 61 6.83 -2.55 -4.29
CA ILE A 61 7.14 -3.64 -5.21
C ILE A 61 6.01 -4.65 -5.18
N PHE A 62 5.42 -4.90 -6.34
CA PHE A 62 4.46 -5.98 -6.52
C PHE A 62 5.20 -7.21 -7.05
N THR A 63 4.87 -8.36 -6.50
CA THR A 63 5.50 -9.63 -6.87
C THR A 63 4.46 -10.63 -7.30
N ASP A 64 4.90 -11.71 -7.95
CA ASP A 64 4.06 -12.84 -8.23
C ASP A 64 4.06 -13.83 -7.04
N GLN A 65 3.40 -14.97 -7.20
CA GLN A 65 3.30 -15.98 -6.14
C GLN A 65 4.65 -16.61 -5.78
N LYS A 66 5.64 -16.48 -6.64
CA LYS A 66 7.00 -16.97 -6.41
C LYS A 66 7.91 -15.88 -5.86
N LYS A 67 7.34 -14.72 -5.49
CA LYS A 67 8.06 -13.54 -4.97
C LYS A 67 9.01 -12.93 -6.00
N ILE A 68 8.71 -13.07 -7.28
CA ILE A 68 9.46 -12.43 -8.36
C ILE A 68 8.81 -11.09 -8.66
N GLU A 69 9.62 -10.04 -8.70
CA GLU A 69 9.14 -8.67 -8.97
C GLU A 69 8.49 -8.59 -10.34
N VAL A 70 7.24 -8.11 -10.37
CA VAL A 70 6.52 -7.88 -11.65
C VAL A 70 6.29 -6.39 -11.90
N LYS A 71 6.28 -5.55 -10.85
CA LYS A 71 6.14 -4.10 -11.00
C LYS A 71 6.75 -3.38 -9.80
N ARG A 72 7.45 -2.29 -10.10
CA ARG A 72 8.06 -1.42 -9.10
C ARG A 72 7.51 -0.01 -9.29
N ILE A 73 7.10 0.62 -8.20
CA ILE A 73 6.56 1.98 -8.21
C ILE A 73 7.37 2.84 -7.25
N LYS A 74 7.96 3.90 -7.76
CA LYS A 74 8.58 4.93 -6.92
C LYS A 74 7.51 5.96 -6.59
N LEU A 75 7.21 6.09 -5.30
CA LEU A 75 6.15 6.98 -4.85
C LEU A 75 6.70 8.38 -4.62
N GLY A 76 6.11 9.37 -5.29
CA GLY A 76 6.41 10.78 -5.04
C GLY A 76 5.55 11.32 -3.90
N LYS A 77 5.88 12.53 -3.43
CA LYS A 77 5.12 13.22 -2.41
C LYS A 77 3.68 13.44 -2.88
N GLY A 78 2.72 13.05 -2.07
CA GLY A 78 1.30 13.19 -2.37
C GLY A 78 0.75 12.12 -3.32
N SER A 79 1.57 11.14 -3.71
CA SER A 79 1.10 10.03 -4.55
C SER A 79 0.14 9.14 -3.78
N ILE A 80 -0.88 8.68 -4.48
CA ILE A 80 -1.88 7.76 -3.93
C ILE A 80 -1.91 6.54 -4.83
N VAL A 81 -1.80 5.36 -4.20
CA VAL A 81 -1.91 4.08 -4.90
C VAL A 81 -2.99 3.26 -4.21
N PHE A 82 -3.88 2.67 -4.98
CA PHE A 82 -4.82 1.70 -4.42
C PHE A 82 -4.86 0.46 -5.30
N PHE A 83 -5.04 -0.67 -4.62
CA PHE A 83 -5.03 -1.98 -5.27
C PHE A 83 -5.88 -2.95 -4.44
N PRO A 84 -6.40 -4.02 -5.08
CA PRO A 84 -7.13 -5.05 -4.34
C PRO A 84 -6.26 -5.71 -3.28
N SER A 85 -6.84 -5.97 -2.10
CA SER A 85 -6.12 -6.53 -0.95
C SER A 85 -6.03 -8.05 -0.97
N ASN A 86 -6.12 -8.69 -2.12
CA ASN A 86 -6.18 -10.15 -2.20
C ASN A 86 -4.82 -10.78 -2.55
N PHE A 87 -4.78 -12.11 -2.57
CA PHE A 87 -3.56 -12.87 -2.80
C PHE A 87 -2.93 -12.67 -4.19
N MET A 88 -3.67 -12.09 -5.14
CA MET A 88 -3.16 -11.78 -6.47
C MET A 88 -2.18 -10.60 -6.47
N TYR A 89 -2.09 -9.88 -5.36
CA TYR A 89 -1.29 -8.66 -5.24
C TYR A 89 -0.35 -8.70 -4.04
N PRO A 90 0.56 -9.71 -3.97
CA PRO A 90 1.61 -9.67 -2.96
C PRO A 90 2.50 -8.46 -3.20
N HIS A 91 2.89 -7.80 -2.15
CA HIS A 91 3.70 -6.58 -2.27
C HIS A 91 4.64 -6.41 -1.09
N SER A 92 5.60 -5.53 -1.27
CA SER A 92 6.58 -5.18 -0.24
C SER A 92 6.98 -3.72 -0.39
N ILE A 93 7.61 -3.20 0.65
CA ILE A 93 8.31 -1.92 0.62
C ILE A 93 9.79 -2.23 0.77
N GLU A 94 10.60 -1.83 -0.19
CA GLU A 94 12.04 -2.06 -0.08
C GLU A 94 12.65 -1.20 1.03
N PRO A 95 13.80 -1.62 1.59
CA PRO A 95 14.43 -0.87 2.68
C PRO A 95 14.76 0.58 2.28
N ILE A 96 14.57 1.50 3.21
CA ILE A 96 15.05 2.86 3.10
C ILE A 96 16.56 2.85 3.27
N THR A 97 17.29 3.45 2.34
CA THR A 97 18.74 3.51 2.37
C THR A 97 19.25 4.87 2.82
N LYS A 98 18.44 5.92 2.67
CA LYS A 98 18.78 7.26 3.10
C LYS A 98 17.50 8.04 3.40
N GLY A 99 17.54 8.83 4.48
CA GLY A 99 16.41 9.69 4.87
C GLY A 99 15.31 8.92 5.59
N VAL A 100 14.13 9.51 5.60
CA VAL A 100 12.96 8.99 6.28
C VAL A 100 11.76 9.08 5.34
N ARG A 101 10.95 8.02 5.31
CA ARG A 101 9.70 7.99 4.55
C ARG A 101 8.51 7.98 5.49
N TYR A 102 7.52 8.81 5.19
CA TYR A 102 6.23 8.80 5.89
C TYR A 102 5.12 8.43 4.91
N SER A 103 4.22 7.57 5.35
CA SER A 103 3.07 7.20 4.55
C SER A 103 1.84 6.93 5.41
N ILE A 104 0.68 7.04 4.79
CA ILE A 104 -0.58 6.60 5.38
C ILE A 104 -1.01 5.36 4.62
N VAL A 105 -1.38 4.32 5.35
CA VAL A 105 -1.95 3.10 4.77
C VAL A 105 -3.34 2.92 5.33
N SER A 106 -4.29 2.61 4.46
CA SER A 106 -5.66 2.40 4.85
C SER A 106 -6.24 1.21 4.08
N TRP A 107 -7.23 0.58 4.67
CA TRP A 107 -7.91 -0.54 4.05
C TRP A 107 -9.41 -0.30 4.11
N LEU A 108 -10.09 -0.65 3.02
CA LEU A 108 -11.53 -0.63 2.92
C LEU A 108 -12.06 -2.06 2.94
N GLN A 109 -13.17 -2.22 3.61
CA GLN A 109 -13.88 -3.49 3.69
C GLN A 109 -14.86 -3.64 2.54
#